data_a956b2a19e1166728b7171c33d8678c3
#
_entry.id   a956b2a19e1166728b7171c33d8678c3
#
_cell.length_a   1.000
_cell.length_b   1.000
_cell.length_c   1.000
_cell.angle_alpha   90.00
_cell.angle_beta   90.00
_cell.angle_gamma   90.00
#
_symmetry.space_group_name_H-M   'P 1'
#
loop_
_entity.id
_entity.type
_entity.pdbx_description
1 polymer ?
#
loop_
_entity_poly.entity_id
_entity_poly.type
_entity_poly.pdbx_seq_one_letter_code
_entity_poly.pdbx_strand_id
1 'polypeptide(L)'
;MDDLATIDPESYRKEVGYCFQRPYLFAKTVRRNILFPYDIRGMEPDMIRIKYLFDLLHMPIEYLERRNDELSGGEMQRICLIRSLIFEPKVLLLDEVTSALDAVNTAIVEQVIGELHKNGMTIIAITHSEEQSLRMSNRRITIVDGSLAKEEVLR
;
A
#
# COMPACT_ATOMS: atom_id res chain seq x y z
N MET A 1 -16.07 19.11 -9.21
CA MET A 1 -15.77 17.78 -8.65
C MET A 1 -16.16 16.80 -9.73
N ASP A 2 -15.19 16.18 -10.37
CA ASP A 2 -15.46 15.28 -11.49
C ASP A 2 -16.02 13.97 -10.96
N ASP A 3 -17.08 13.46 -11.60
CA ASP A 3 -17.66 12.17 -11.26
C ASP A 3 -16.70 11.08 -11.72
N LEU A 4 -16.31 10.16 -10.83
CA LEU A 4 -15.45 9.02 -11.15
C LEU A 4 -15.98 8.19 -12.33
N ALA A 5 -17.30 8.17 -12.55
CA ALA A 5 -17.91 7.50 -13.69
C ALA A 5 -17.56 8.14 -15.04
N THR A 6 -17.09 9.39 -15.07
CA THR A 6 -16.73 10.13 -16.27
C THR A 6 -15.23 10.17 -16.55
N ILE A 7 -14.41 9.74 -15.60
CA ILE A 7 -12.95 9.72 -15.72
C ILE A 7 -12.52 8.40 -16.37
N ASP A 8 -11.58 8.46 -17.31
CA ASP A 8 -10.99 7.26 -17.89
C ASP A 8 -10.35 6.37 -16.81
N PRO A 9 -10.77 5.10 -16.69
CA PRO A 9 -10.28 4.19 -15.65
C PRO A 9 -8.77 3.96 -15.65
N GLU A 10 -8.10 4.04 -16.80
CA GLU A 10 -6.64 3.93 -16.86
C GLU A 10 -5.95 5.14 -16.23
N SER A 11 -6.49 6.33 -16.45
CA SER A 11 -5.93 7.57 -15.92
C SER A 11 -5.96 7.61 -14.40
N TYR A 12 -7.10 7.34 -13.77
CA TYR A 12 -7.16 7.43 -12.31
C TYR A 12 -6.41 6.28 -11.62
N ARG A 13 -6.35 5.08 -12.22
CA ARG A 13 -5.56 3.94 -11.68
C ARG A 13 -4.05 4.19 -11.67
N LYS A 14 -3.57 5.17 -12.42
CA LYS A 14 -2.17 5.62 -12.34
C LYS A 14 -1.90 6.43 -11.07
N GLU A 15 -2.94 7.12 -10.57
CA GLU A 15 -2.84 8.03 -9.43
C GLU A 15 -3.34 7.42 -8.11
N VAL A 16 -4.04 6.28 -8.16
CA VAL A 16 -4.61 5.62 -6.99
C VAL A 16 -3.99 4.23 -6.83
N GLY A 17 -3.22 4.04 -5.77
CA GLY A 17 -2.72 2.73 -5.35
C GLY A 17 -3.73 2.03 -4.44
N TYR A 18 -3.83 0.71 -4.54
CA TYR A 18 -4.66 -0.10 -3.64
C TYR A 18 -3.86 -1.28 -3.09
N CYS A 19 -3.91 -1.46 -1.79
CA CYS A 19 -3.31 -2.61 -1.11
C CYS A 19 -4.40 -3.39 -0.36
N PHE A 20 -4.59 -4.64 -0.77
CA PHE A 20 -5.63 -5.53 -0.24
C PHE A 20 -5.26 -6.07 1.15
N GLN A 21 -6.28 -6.41 1.94
CA GLN A 21 -6.15 -7.08 3.23
C GLN A 21 -5.36 -8.39 3.11
N ARG A 22 -5.69 -9.21 2.12
CA ARG A 22 -4.95 -10.44 1.83
C ARG A 22 -3.91 -10.17 0.75
N PRO A 23 -2.61 -10.29 1.05
CA PRO A 23 -1.58 -10.07 0.05
C PRO A 23 -1.71 -11.10 -1.08
N TYR A 24 -1.73 -10.61 -2.31
CA TYR A 24 -1.83 -11.46 -3.49
C TYR A 24 -0.69 -11.17 -4.46
N LEU A 25 0.13 -12.19 -4.68
CA LEU A 25 1.22 -12.19 -5.64
C LEU A 25 0.84 -13.15 -6.78
N PHE A 26 0.53 -12.59 -7.95
CA PHE A 26 -0.01 -13.34 -9.09
C PHE A 26 1.07 -14.07 -9.91
N ALA A 27 2.30 -13.59 -9.92
CA ALA A 27 3.43 -14.25 -10.57
C ALA A 27 4.21 -15.11 -9.59
N LYS A 28 4.97 -16.08 -10.08
CA LYS A 28 5.69 -17.08 -9.24
C LYS A 28 6.86 -16.50 -8.44
N THR A 29 7.42 -15.37 -8.86
CA THR A 29 8.58 -14.74 -8.22
C THR A 29 8.29 -13.30 -7.82
N VAL A 30 8.99 -12.82 -6.79
CA VAL A 30 8.91 -11.42 -6.35
C VAL A 30 9.25 -10.48 -7.49
N ARG A 31 10.34 -10.73 -8.23
CA ARG A 31 10.76 -9.94 -9.39
C ARG A 31 9.61 -9.69 -10.36
N ARG A 32 8.91 -10.75 -10.78
CA ARG A 32 7.80 -10.60 -11.73
C ARG A 32 6.62 -9.81 -11.18
N ASN A 33 6.37 -9.88 -9.88
CA ASN A 33 5.33 -9.08 -9.25
C ASN A 33 5.72 -7.60 -9.17
N ILE A 34 6.99 -7.30 -8.91
CA ILE A 34 7.51 -5.93 -8.81
C ILE A 34 7.65 -5.27 -10.20
N LEU A 35 8.04 -6.02 -11.22
CA LEU A 35 8.19 -5.48 -12.57
C LEU A 35 6.87 -5.35 -13.34
N PHE A 36 5.85 -6.10 -12.96
CA PHE A 36 4.55 -6.08 -13.64
C PHE A 36 3.94 -4.68 -13.86
N PRO A 37 3.99 -3.72 -12.91
CA PRO A 37 3.50 -2.37 -13.17
C PRO A 37 4.23 -1.64 -14.31
N TYR A 38 5.51 -1.95 -14.55
CA TYR A 38 6.27 -1.44 -15.68
C TYR A 38 5.87 -2.14 -16.98
N ASP A 39 5.75 -3.49 -16.93
CA ASP A 39 5.38 -4.30 -18.10
C ASP A 39 4.05 -3.83 -18.71
N ILE A 40 3.00 -3.63 -17.89
CA ILE A 40 1.68 -3.18 -18.37
C ILE A 40 1.66 -1.76 -18.91
N ARG A 41 2.69 -0.94 -18.59
CA ARG A 41 2.85 0.44 -19.08
C ARG A 41 3.84 0.55 -20.22
N GLY A 42 4.48 -0.56 -20.62
CA GLY A 42 5.53 -0.55 -21.65
C GLY A 42 6.74 0.31 -21.26
N MET A 43 7.07 0.36 -19.95
CA MET A 43 8.16 1.17 -19.41
C MET A 43 9.32 0.30 -18.97
N GLU A 44 10.53 0.82 -19.10
CA GLU A 44 11.71 0.18 -18.51
C GLU A 44 11.67 0.29 -16.98
N PRO A 45 12.07 -0.76 -16.24
CA PRO A 45 12.11 -0.76 -14.80
C PRO A 45 13.10 0.26 -14.22
N ASP A 46 12.63 1.13 -13.32
CA ASP A 46 13.50 1.99 -12.51
C ASP A 46 14.04 1.20 -11.31
N MET A 47 15.22 0.64 -11.45
CA MET A 47 15.88 -0.14 -10.39
C MET A 47 16.30 0.71 -9.19
N ILE A 48 16.53 2.02 -9.36
CA ILE A 48 16.83 2.94 -8.26
C ILE A 48 15.58 3.10 -7.39
N ARG A 49 14.43 3.34 -8.04
CA ARG A 49 13.15 3.43 -7.36
C ARG A 49 12.77 2.13 -6.64
N ILE A 50 12.94 1.00 -7.31
CA ILE A 50 12.67 -0.31 -6.72
C ILE A 50 13.52 -0.52 -5.48
N LYS A 51 14.84 -0.29 -5.58
CA LYS A 51 15.75 -0.41 -4.43
C LYS A 51 15.34 0.49 -3.28
N TYR A 52 15.04 1.77 -3.55
CA TYR A 52 14.56 2.71 -2.54
C TYR A 52 13.33 2.17 -1.77
N LEU A 53 12.34 1.62 -2.47
CA LEU A 53 11.13 1.07 -1.85
C LEU A 53 11.41 -0.20 -1.01
N PHE A 54 12.35 -1.04 -1.46
CA PHE A 54 12.81 -2.18 -0.69
C PHE A 54 13.49 -1.74 0.61
N ASP A 55 14.41 -0.78 0.53
CA ASP A 55 15.10 -0.21 1.70
C ASP A 55 14.10 0.45 2.66
N LEU A 56 13.13 1.23 2.14
CA LEU A 56 12.08 1.89 2.90
C LEU A 56 11.22 0.89 3.71
N LEU A 57 10.92 -0.26 3.13
CA LEU A 57 10.12 -1.31 3.76
C LEU A 57 10.98 -2.38 4.46
N HIS A 58 12.25 -2.07 4.74
CA HIS A 58 13.21 -2.94 5.42
C HIS A 58 13.28 -4.34 4.80
N MET A 59 13.33 -4.38 3.45
CA MET A 59 13.46 -5.62 2.69
C MET A 59 14.76 -5.65 1.89
N PRO A 60 15.59 -6.69 2.03
CA PRO A 60 16.76 -6.85 1.17
C PRO A 60 16.37 -6.95 -0.31
N ILE A 61 17.11 -6.26 -1.19
CA ILE A 61 16.83 -6.27 -2.64
C ILE A 61 16.94 -7.67 -3.26
N GLU A 62 17.71 -8.56 -2.64
CA GLU A 62 17.89 -9.96 -3.03
C GLU A 62 16.58 -10.76 -2.98
N TYR A 63 15.55 -10.24 -2.28
CA TYR A 63 14.20 -10.83 -2.29
C TYR A 63 13.58 -10.85 -3.70
N LEU A 64 14.06 -10.04 -4.63
CA LEU A 64 13.63 -10.10 -6.03
C LEU A 64 13.80 -11.50 -6.62
N GLU A 65 14.81 -12.25 -6.18
CA GLU A 65 15.09 -13.61 -6.69
C GLU A 65 14.27 -14.71 -6.01
N ARG A 66 13.56 -14.37 -4.91
CA ARG A 66 12.75 -15.35 -4.19
C ARG A 66 11.46 -15.69 -4.91
N ARG A 67 11.00 -16.91 -4.64
CA ARG A 67 9.68 -17.38 -5.02
C ARG A 67 8.65 -16.90 -3.99
N ASN A 68 7.39 -16.78 -4.39
CA ASN A 68 6.33 -16.34 -3.48
C ASN A 68 6.09 -17.33 -2.32
N ASP A 69 6.30 -18.63 -2.58
CA ASP A 69 6.12 -19.70 -1.59
C ASP A 69 7.23 -19.74 -0.52
N GLU A 70 8.29 -18.95 -0.67
CA GLU A 70 9.37 -18.77 0.30
C GLU A 70 9.14 -17.56 1.23
N LEU A 71 8.06 -16.81 1.05
CA LEU A 71 7.77 -15.59 1.80
C LEU A 71 6.83 -15.86 2.97
N SER A 72 7.10 -15.22 4.10
CA SER A 72 6.12 -15.08 5.19
C SER A 72 4.96 -14.17 4.76
N GLY A 73 3.84 -14.23 5.48
CA GLY A 73 2.70 -13.34 5.23
C GLY A 73 3.06 -11.85 5.31
N GLY A 74 3.89 -11.48 6.28
CA GLY A 74 4.35 -10.10 6.44
C GLY A 74 5.29 -9.62 5.33
N GLU A 75 6.17 -10.49 4.85
CA GLU A 75 7.02 -10.20 3.68
C GLU A 75 6.17 -10.03 2.43
N MET A 76 5.18 -10.91 2.23
CA MET A 76 4.24 -10.84 1.11
C MET A 76 3.44 -9.54 1.11
N GLN A 77 2.97 -9.09 2.29
CA GLN A 77 2.26 -7.83 2.45
C GLN A 77 3.14 -6.63 2.09
N ARG A 78 4.41 -6.62 2.54
CA ARG A 78 5.36 -5.55 2.19
C ARG A 78 5.68 -5.54 0.69
N ILE A 79 5.82 -6.69 0.05
CA ILE A 79 6.00 -6.76 -1.41
C ILE A 79 4.77 -6.20 -2.15
N CYS A 80 3.55 -6.50 -1.68
CA CYS A 80 2.34 -5.91 -2.25
C CYS A 80 2.32 -4.39 -2.09
N LEU A 81 2.74 -3.88 -0.93
CA LEU A 81 2.84 -2.44 -0.68
C LEU A 81 3.91 -1.79 -1.58
N ILE A 82 5.11 -2.37 -1.71
CA ILE A 82 6.14 -1.92 -2.66
C ILE A 82 5.55 -1.79 -4.06
N ARG A 83 4.87 -2.84 -4.55
CA ARG A 83 4.26 -2.85 -5.87
C ARG A 83 3.24 -1.72 -6.06
N SER A 84 2.46 -1.41 -5.03
CA SER A 84 1.47 -0.32 -5.07
C SER A 84 2.11 1.08 -5.08
N LEU A 85 3.36 1.20 -4.61
CA LEU A 85 4.09 2.46 -4.46
C LEU A 85 5.06 2.77 -5.62
N ILE A 86 5.22 1.86 -6.57
CA ILE A 86 6.22 1.97 -7.65
C ILE A 86 6.07 3.30 -8.42
N PHE A 87 4.85 3.70 -8.77
CA PHE A 87 4.57 4.90 -9.54
C PHE A 87 4.08 6.09 -8.71
N GLU A 88 4.40 6.12 -7.42
CA GLU A 88 4.07 7.25 -6.52
C GLU A 88 2.63 7.73 -6.64
N PRO A 89 1.64 6.89 -6.32
CA PRO A 89 0.25 7.28 -6.43
C PRO A 89 -0.02 8.51 -5.54
N LYS A 90 -0.92 9.39 -5.98
CA LYS A 90 -1.37 10.53 -5.18
C LYS A 90 -2.23 10.10 -3.99
N VAL A 91 -2.97 8.99 -4.17
CA VAL A 91 -3.85 8.39 -3.16
C VAL A 91 -3.48 6.93 -2.97
N LEU A 92 -3.33 6.50 -1.73
CA LEU A 92 -3.11 5.11 -1.36
C LEU A 92 -4.26 4.59 -0.50
N LEU A 93 -4.95 3.57 -0.99
CA LEU A 93 -6.02 2.88 -0.29
C LEU A 93 -5.45 1.63 0.37
N LEU A 94 -5.62 1.52 1.67
CA LEU A 94 -5.09 0.44 2.50
C LEU A 94 -6.24 -0.29 3.18
N ASP A 95 -6.45 -1.54 2.82
CA ASP A 95 -7.52 -2.37 3.36
C ASP A 95 -6.91 -3.34 4.39
N GLU A 96 -6.98 -2.98 5.68
CA GLU A 96 -6.50 -3.76 6.82
C GLU A 96 -5.08 -4.35 6.64
N VAL A 97 -4.17 -3.63 6.00
CA VAL A 97 -2.86 -4.14 5.57
C VAL A 97 -1.94 -4.59 6.70
N THR A 98 -2.29 -4.29 7.95
CA THR A 98 -1.52 -4.69 9.14
C THR A 98 -2.19 -5.78 9.97
N SER A 99 -3.42 -6.20 9.64
CA SER A 99 -4.22 -7.10 10.48
C SER A 99 -3.58 -8.48 10.71
N ALA A 100 -2.77 -8.96 9.76
CA ALA A 100 -2.08 -10.25 9.82
C ALA A 100 -0.57 -10.14 10.14
N LEU A 101 -0.10 -8.93 10.51
CA LEU A 101 1.30 -8.68 10.80
C LEU A 101 1.58 -8.79 12.32
N ASP A 102 2.78 -9.24 12.66
CA ASP A 102 3.31 -9.07 14.02
C ASP A 102 3.60 -7.61 14.34
N ALA A 103 3.88 -7.31 15.59
CA ALA A 103 4.10 -5.95 16.08
C ALA A 103 5.28 -5.23 15.38
N VAL A 104 6.34 -5.96 15.05
CA VAL A 104 7.54 -5.39 14.39
C VAL A 104 7.19 -4.98 12.95
N ASN A 105 6.58 -5.89 12.19
CA ASN A 105 6.17 -5.62 10.82
C ASN A 105 5.09 -4.54 10.74
N THR A 106 4.16 -4.53 11.70
CA THR A 106 3.15 -3.46 11.84
C THR A 106 3.81 -2.10 12.01
N ALA A 107 4.79 -1.99 12.94
CA ALA A 107 5.49 -0.73 13.19
C ALA A 107 6.23 -0.21 11.93
N ILE A 108 6.88 -1.10 11.17
CA ILE A 108 7.55 -0.73 9.90
C ILE A 108 6.53 -0.15 8.92
N VAL A 109 5.41 -0.84 8.69
CA VAL A 109 4.39 -0.40 7.73
C VAL A 109 3.77 0.92 8.19
N GLU A 110 3.44 1.09 9.47
CA GLU A 110 2.89 2.34 10.01
C GLU A 110 3.87 3.52 9.87
N GLN A 111 5.15 3.31 10.13
CA GLN A 111 6.18 4.33 9.93
C GLN A 111 6.22 4.77 8.46
N VAL A 112 6.28 3.82 7.53
CA VAL A 112 6.31 4.11 6.09
C VAL A 112 5.07 4.88 5.65
N ILE A 113 3.87 4.48 6.08
CA ILE A 113 2.62 5.19 5.80
C ILE A 113 2.70 6.64 6.31
N GLY A 114 3.21 6.84 7.53
CA GLY A 114 3.40 8.17 8.10
C GLY A 114 4.38 9.04 7.30
N GLU A 115 5.47 8.47 6.79
CA GLU A 115 6.44 9.17 5.95
C GLU A 115 5.84 9.55 4.58
N LEU A 116 5.12 8.63 3.95
CA LEU A 116 4.43 8.88 2.68
C LEU A 116 3.40 10.01 2.82
N HIS A 117 2.62 10.00 3.92
CA HIS A 117 1.66 11.08 4.19
C HIS A 117 2.36 12.44 4.40
N LYS A 118 3.44 12.49 5.16
CA LYS A 118 4.24 13.73 5.35
C LYS A 118 4.77 14.28 4.02
N ASN A 119 5.06 13.40 3.07
CA ASN A 119 5.52 13.76 1.73
C ASN A 119 4.37 14.12 0.76
N GLY A 120 3.13 14.27 1.26
CA GLY A 120 1.99 14.77 0.50
C GLY A 120 1.08 13.72 -0.09
N MET A 121 1.32 12.42 0.15
CA MET A 121 0.41 11.35 -0.30
C MET A 121 -0.86 11.36 0.56
N THR A 122 -2.02 11.28 -0.09
CA THR A 122 -3.29 11.05 0.60
C THR A 122 -3.44 9.56 0.94
N ILE A 123 -3.64 9.25 2.22
CA ILE A 123 -3.80 7.86 2.68
C ILE A 123 -5.24 7.67 3.18
N ILE A 124 -5.90 6.63 2.70
CA ILE A 124 -7.19 6.17 3.22
C ILE A 124 -6.98 4.74 3.70
N ALA A 125 -7.08 4.52 5.01
CA ALA A 125 -6.85 3.21 5.61
C ALA A 125 -8.11 2.71 6.32
N ILE A 126 -8.43 1.44 6.11
CA ILE A 126 -9.43 0.69 6.87
C ILE A 126 -8.70 -0.07 7.97
N THR A 127 -9.17 0.05 9.20
CA THR A 127 -8.69 -0.71 10.36
C THR A 127 -9.82 -0.96 11.34
N HIS A 128 -9.79 -2.10 12.02
CA HIS A 128 -10.67 -2.41 13.15
C HIS A 128 -10.05 -2.03 14.50
N SER A 129 -8.78 -1.58 14.52
CA SER A 129 -8.10 -1.15 15.75
C SER A 129 -8.32 0.35 15.97
N GLU A 130 -9.06 0.67 17.03
CA GLU A 130 -9.24 2.07 17.45
C GLU A 130 -7.92 2.73 17.80
N GLU A 131 -7.06 2.04 18.53
CA GLU A 131 -5.72 2.53 18.90
C GLU A 131 -4.88 2.85 17.67
N GLN A 132 -4.86 1.98 16.67
CA GLN A 132 -4.16 2.19 15.41
C GLN A 132 -4.72 3.42 14.67
N SER A 133 -6.06 3.54 14.59
CA SER A 133 -6.69 4.67 13.92
C SER A 133 -6.32 6.00 14.58
N LEU A 134 -6.29 6.07 15.91
CA LEU A 134 -5.88 7.26 16.67
C LEU A 134 -4.39 7.61 16.46
N ARG A 135 -3.54 6.60 16.33
CA ARG A 135 -2.09 6.78 16.16
C ARG A 135 -1.73 7.23 14.74
N MET A 136 -2.39 6.68 13.73
CA MET A 136 -1.99 6.84 12.32
C MET A 136 -2.72 7.96 11.57
N SER A 137 -3.96 8.31 11.97
CA SER A 137 -4.78 9.21 11.17
C SER A 137 -4.93 10.61 11.78
N ASN A 138 -5.16 11.59 10.92
CA ASN A 138 -5.56 12.95 11.29
C ASN A 138 -7.08 13.15 11.22
N ARG A 139 -7.81 12.25 10.55
CA ARG A 139 -9.27 12.25 10.45
C ARG A 139 -9.78 10.82 10.50
N ARG A 140 -10.84 10.56 11.25
CA ARG A 140 -11.47 9.26 11.39
C ARG A 140 -12.92 9.30 10.95
N ILE A 141 -13.32 8.32 10.18
CA ILE A 141 -14.70 8.09 9.76
C ILE A 141 -15.12 6.72 10.30
N THR A 142 -16.22 6.68 11.04
CA THR A 142 -16.82 5.43 11.54
C THR A 142 -18.05 5.10 10.72
N ILE A 143 -18.06 3.90 10.15
CA ILE A 143 -19.19 3.37 9.37
C ILE A 143 -19.85 2.25 10.18
N VAL A 144 -21.17 2.33 10.34
CA VAL A 144 -21.99 1.28 11.00
C VAL A 144 -23.14 0.95 10.06
N ASP A 145 -23.36 -0.32 9.80
CA ASP A 145 -24.42 -0.82 8.92
C ASP A 145 -24.47 -0.11 7.55
N GLY A 146 -23.30 0.15 6.96
CA GLY A 146 -23.17 0.80 5.66
C GLY A 146 -23.43 2.31 5.67
N SER A 147 -23.63 2.92 6.83
CA SER A 147 -23.91 4.34 6.99
C SER A 147 -22.83 5.05 7.79
N LEU A 148 -22.59 6.33 7.47
CA LEU A 148 -21.70 7.19 8.24
C LEU A 148 -22.28 7.43 9.63
N ALA A 149 -21.67 6.86 10.66
CA ALA A 149 -22.07 7.01 12.05
C ALA A 149 -21.38 8.19 12.75
N LYS A 150 -20.08 8.40 12.46
CA LYS A 150 -19.28 9.44 13.13
C LYS A 150 -18.14 9.90 12.23
N GLU A 151 -17.81 11.17 12.32
CA GLU A 151 -16.62 11.78 11.74
C GLU A 151 -15.89 12.61 12.80
N GLU A 152 -14.57 12.45 12.89
CA GLU A 152 -13.74 13.11 13.89
C GLU A 152 -12.45 13.64 13.24
N VAL A 153 -12.07 14.87 13.56
CA VAL A 153 -10.74 15.41 13.30
C VAL A 153 -9.90 15.15 14.55
N LEU A 154 -8.77 14.44 14.38
CA LEU A 154 -7.93 14.00 15.49
C LEU A 154 -6.67 14.88 15.68
N ARG A 155 -6.19 15.53 14.60
CA ARG A 155 -5.02 16.41 14.61
C ARG A 155 -5.18 17.53 13.59
#